data_c7e8a1d3c7a76898fb4de8f0bad64d91
#
_entry.id   c7e8a1d3c7a76898fb4de8f0bad64d91
#
_cell.length_a   1.000
_cell.length_b   1.000
_cell.length_c   1.000
_cell.angle_alpha   90.00
_cell.angle_beta   90.00
_cell.angle_gamma   90.00
#
_symmetry.space_group_name_H-M   'P 1'
#
loop_
_entity.id
_entity.type
_entity.pdbx_description
1 polymer ?
#
loop_
_entity_poly.entity_id
_entity_poly.type
_entity_poly.pdbx_seq_one_letter_code
_entity_poly.pdbx_strand_id
1 'polypeptide(L)'
;ASDVYKRQSNYIGFIRRALTKAGLEYIPVISISAQGLESNSGFKYSLPMLKKAMQAVVYGDVFMNVVYRTRPYEKVPGSVNALHEKWKNICIRQLTKDKVTMREFNKNIRSIVKEFDEIELLDIKKPRVGIVGEILVKFMPAANNYLVDLLEAEGAEAVMPDLMGFLLYCAENANFKKD
;
A
#
# COMPACT_ATOMS: atom_id res chain seq x y z
N ALA A 1 -3.76 -20.82 -14.88
CA ALA A 1 -4.50 -20.03 -13.88
C ALA A 1 -4.50 -20.67 -12.48
N SER A 2 -4.43 -22.01 -12.38
CA SER A 2 -4.46 -22.70 -11.08
C SER A 2 -3.15 -22.58 -10.26
N ASP A 3 -2.01 -22.36 -10.91
CA ASP A 3 -0.70 -22.39 -10.25
C ASP A 3 -0.35 -21.08 -9.52
N VAL A 4 -0.82 -19.94 -10.03
CA VAL A 4 -0.61 -18.63 -9.38
C VAL A 4 -1.43 -18.54 -8.08
N TYR A 5 -2.65 -19.08 -8.07
CA TYR A 5 -3.50 -19.16 -6.87
C TYR A 5 -2.92 -20.06 -5.78
N LYS A 6 -2.25 -21.14 -6.16
CA LYS A 6 -1.62 -22.07 -5.20
C LYS A 6 -0.37 -21.49 -4.52
N ARG A 7 0.36 -20.58 -5.18
CA ARG A 7 1.56 -19.96 -4.61
C ARG A 7 1.23 -18.94 -3.51
N GLN A 8 0.20 -18.12 -3.68
CA GLN A 8 -0.19 -17.12 -2.68
C GLN A 8 -0.75 -17.76 -1.40
N SER A 9 -1.43 -18.90 -1.48
CA SER A 9 -1.91 -19.63 -0.30
C SER A 9 -0.78 -20.25 0.54
N ASN A 10 0.43 -20.37 0.00
CA ASN A 10 1.58 -20.91 0.73
C ASN A 10 2.30 -19.88 1.62
N TYR A 11 2.09 -18.56 1.44
CA TYR A 11 2.78 -17.55 2.26
C TYR A 11 2.46 -17.69 3.75
N ILE A 12 1.23 -18.02 4.10
CA ILE A 12 0.84 -18.27 5.50
C ILE A 12 1.65 -19.42 6.10
N GLY A 13 1.80 -20.50 5.34
CA GLY A 13 2.61 -21.65 5.73
C GLY A 13 4.10 -21.29 5.92
N PHE A 14 4.63 -20.44 5.05
CA PHE A 14 6.02 -19.97 5.17
C PHE A 14 6.22 -19.07 6.39
N ILE A 15 5.29 -18.15 6.63
CA ILE A 15 5.33 -17.26 7.81
C ILE A 15 5.24 -18.08 9.10
N ARG A 16 4.31 -19.05 9.19
CA ARG A 16 4.20 -19.94 10.35
C ARG A 16 5.49 -20.73 10.59
N ARG A 17 6.10 -21.31 9.54
CA ARG A 17 7.38 -22.01 9.65
C ARG A 17 8.52 -21.09 10.09
N ALA A 18 8.56 -19.86 9.59
CA ALA A 18 9.55 -18.88 10.00
C ALA A 18 9.40 -18.50 11.46
N LEU A 19 8.17 -18.30 11.94
CA LEU A 19 7.88 -18.04 13.35
C LEU A 19 8.25 -19.21 14.24
N THR A 20 7.93 -20.45 13.85
CA THR A 20 8.36 -21.66 14.59
C THR A 20 9.88 -21.75 14.69
N LYS A 21 10.59 -21.50 13.57
CA LYS A 21 12.07 -21.51 13.60
C LYS A 21 12.66 -20.40 14.49
N ALA A 22 11.95 -19.31 14.66
CA ALA A 22 12.33 -18.20 15.52
C ALA A 22 11.89 -18.37 16.98
N GLY A 23 11.21 -19.47 17.36
CA GLY A 23 10.64 -19.67 18.70
C GLY A 23 9.44 -18.76 19.00
N LEU A 24 8.75 -18.29 17.97
CA LEU A 24 7.66 -17.32 18.03
C LEU A 24 6.32 -17.93 17.54
N GLU A 25 6.15 -19.24 17.68
CA GLU A 25 4.95 -19.95 17.23
C GLU A 25 3.65 -19.50 17.92
N TYR A 26 3.75 -18.85 19.07
CA TYR A 26 2.61 -18.26 19.79
C TYR A 26 2.01 -17.03 19.11
N ILE A 27 2.71 -16.44 18.13
CA ILE A 27 2.21 -15.28 17.38
C ILE A 27 1.19 -15.74 16.34
N PRO A 28 -0.06 -15.27 16.40
CA PRO A 28 -1.09 -15.64 15.45
C PRO A 28 -0.79 -15.06 14.05
N VAL A 29 -0.87 -15.91 13.04
CA VAL A 29 -0.79 -15.49 11.63
C VAL A 29 -2.20 -15.38 11.07
N ILE A 30 -2.61 -14.17 10.69
CA ILE A 30 -3.93 -13.88 10.16
C ILE A 30 -3.80 -13.56 8.68
N SER A 31 -4.66 -14.15 7.86
CA SER A 31 -4.71 -13.91 6.42
C SER A 31 -6.11 -13.47 6.01
N ILE A 32 -6.16 -12.52 5.07
CA ILE A 32 -7.36 -12.14 4.36
C ILE A 32 -7.30 -12.83 3.00
N SER A 33 -8.01 -13.94 2.81
CA SER A 33 -8.13 -14.58 1.51
C SER A 33 -9.54 -14.38 0.94
N ALA A 34 -9.64 -14.28 -0.39
CA ALA A 34 -10.93 -14.19 -1.08
C ALA A 34 -11.79 -15.47 -0.96
N GLN A 35 -11.20 -16.58 -0.53
CA GLN A 35 -11.86 -17.89 -0.36
C GLN A 35 -12.43 -18.13 1.05
N GLY A 36 -12.41 -17.12 1.90
CA GLY A 36 -12.88 -17.21 3.28
C GLY A 36 -11.73 -17.14 4.29
N LEU A 37 -12.09 -16.66 5.46
CA LEU A 37 -11.21 -16.65 6.63
C LEU A 37 -10.92 -18.10 7.01
N GLU A 38 -9.64 -18.46 7.08
CA GLU A 38 -9.27 -19.59 7.91
C GLU A 38 -9.90 -19.35 9.29
N SER A 39 -10.54 -20.37 9.84
CA SER A 39 -11.19 -20.33 11.16
C SER A 39 -10.13 -20.17 12.27
N ASN A 40 -9.52 -18.99 12.34
CA ASN A 40 -8.64 -18.62 13.43
C ASN A 40 -9.49 -18.03 14.56
N SER A 41 -9.65 -18.83 15.59
CA SER A 41 -10.31 -18.49 16.82
C SER A 41 -9.79 -17.15 17.36
N GLY A 42 -10.64 -16.13 17.44
CA GLY A 42 -10.39 -14.91 18.17
C GLY A 42 -10.34 -13.62 17.38
N PHE A 43 -10.19 -13.63 16.07
CA PHE A 43 -10.21 -12.40 15.28
C PHE A 43 -11.50 -12.29 14.45
N LYS A 44 -12.33 -11.28 14.77
CA LYS A 44 -13.57 -10.99 14.03
C LYS A 44 -13.41 -9.68 13.27
N TYR A 45 -13.65 -9.72 11.96
CA TYR A 45 -13.73 -8.51 11.16
C TYR A 45 -15.06 -7.81 11.41
N SER A 46 -15.01 -6.56 11.84
CA SER A 46 -16.19 -5.70 11.89
C SER A 46 -16.28 -4.85 10.62
N LEU A 47 -17.48 -4.49 10.20
CA LEU A 47 -17.71 -3.61 9.07
C LEU A 47 -16.98 -2.24 9.23
N PRO A 48 -16.97 -1.60 10.42
CA PRO A 48 -16.17 -0.41 10.65
C PRO A 48 -14.67 -0.62 10.44
N MET A 49 -14.14 -1.77 10.85
CA MET A 49 -12.72 -2.11 10.65
C MET A 49 -12.40 -2.28 9.17
N LEU A 50 -13.24 -2.97 8.41
CA LEU A 50 -13.07 -3.12 6.97
C LEU A 50 -13.07 -1.77 6.25
N LYS A 51 -13.98 -0.88 6.63
CA LYS A 51 -14.03 0.49 6.10
C LYS A 51 -12.74 1.27 6.37
N LYS A 52 -12.21 1.18 7.59
CA LYS A 52 -10.93 1.82 7.95
C LYS A 52 -9.75 1.23 7.15
N ALA A 53 -9.74 -0.10 6.97
CA ALA A 53 -8.72 -0.78 6.17
C ALA A 53 -8.73 -0.30 4.71
N MET A 54 -9.92 -0.18 4.10
CA MET A 54 -10.06 0.36 2.74
C MET A 54 -9.58 1.84 2.66
N GLN A 55 -9.91 2.66 3.64
CA GLN A 55 -9.41 4.04 3.70
C GLN A 55 -7.89 4.11 3.86
N ALA A 56 -7.30 3.19 4.65
CA ALA A 56 -5.84 3.09 4.79
C ALA A 56 -5.16 2.73 3.47
N VAL A 57 -5.73 1.79 2.70
CA VAL A 57 -5.23 1.43 1.35
C VAL A 57 -5.26 2.65 0.43
N VAL A 58 -6.38 3.39 0.39
CA VAL A 58 -6.49 4.58 -0.46
C VAL A 58 -5.49 5.67 -0.03
N TYR A 59 -5.26 5.88 1.27
CA TYR A 59 -4.21 6.80 1.71
C TYR A 59 -2.82 6.35 1.26
N GLY A 60 -2.52 5.05 1.35
CA GLY A 60 -1.27 4.48 0.87
C GLY A 60 -1.07 4.73 -0.62
N ASP A 61 -2.08 4.48 -1.43
CA ASP A 61 -2.05 4.72 -2.88
C ASP A 61 -1.87 6.20 -3.22
N VAL A 62 -2.57 7.10 -2.50
CA VAL A 62 -2.41 8.55 -2.68
C VAL A 62 -0.98 8.97 -2.34
N PHE A 63 -0.43 8.54 -1.20
CA PHE A 63 0.95 8.86 -0.83
C PHE A 63 1.95 8.31 -1.84
N MET A 64 1.81 7.07 -2.25
CA MET A 64 2.68 6.48 -3.26
C MET A 64 2.67 7.32 -4.55
N ASN A 65 1.50 7.70 -5.03
CA ASN A 65 1.36 8.52 -6.23
C ASN A 65 1.99 9.90 -6.08
N VAL A 66 1.68 10.63 -5.01
CA VAL A 66 2.19 12.01 -4.86
C VAL A 66 3.69 12.02 -4.53
N VAL A 67 4.19 11.12 -3.68
CA VAL A 67 5.60 11.06 -3.29
C VAL A 67 6.49 10.67 -4.48
N TYR A 68 6.15 9.59 -5.20
CA TYR A 68 7.00 9.11 -6.30
C TYR A 68 7.03 10.06 -7.50
N ARG A 69 5.99 10.90 -7.66
CA ARG A 69 5.93 11.91 -8.71
C ARG A 69 6.59 13.23 -8.34
N THR A 70 6.74 13.56 -7.06
CA THR A 70 7.31 14.83 -6.62
C THR A 70 8.74 14.71 -6.09
N ARG A 71 9.04 13.65 -5.32
CA ARG A 71 10.36 13.47 -4.68
C ARG A 71 11.55 13.49 -5.66
N PRO A 72 11.49 12.86 -6.84
CA PRO A 72 12.59 12.95 -7.78
C PRO A 72 12.89 14.35 -8.31
N TYR A 73 11.95 15.26 -8.18
CA TYR A 73 11.99 16.62 -8.72
C TYR A 73 12.04 17.70 -7.65
N GLU A 74 12.01 17.37 -6.35
CA GLU A 74 12.00 18.36 -5.29
C GLU A 74 13.21 19.29 -5.37
N LYS A 75 12.94 20.60 -5.27
CA LYS A 75 13.98 21.65 -5.31
C LYS A 75 14.73 21.74 -3.98
N VAL A 76 14.02 21.52 -2.87
CA VAL A 76 14.56 21.48 -1.53
C VAL A 76 14.61 20.01 -1.08
N PRO A 77 15.80 19.39 -1.02
CA PRO A 77 15.94 18.00 -0.63
C PRO A 77 15.27 17.67 0.71
N GLY A 78 14.43 16.63 0.73
CA GLY A 78 13.73 16.18 1.92
C GLY A 78 12.38 16.86 2.18
N SER A 79 11.99 17.88 1.41
CA SER A 79 10.71 18.59 1.55
C SER A 79 9.51 17.62 1.36
N VAL A 80 9.60 16.75 0.37
CA VAL A 80 8.58 15.72 0.08
C VAL A 80 8.46 14.73 1.22
N ASN A 81 9.58 14.25 1.74
CA ASN A 81 9.57 13.30 2.87
C ASN A 81 9.01 13.94 4.15
N ALA A 82 9.37 15.20 4.43
CA ALA A 82 8.82 15.94 5.58
C ALA A 82 7.29 16.11 5.48
N LEU A 83 6.79 16.46 4.28
CA LEU A 83 5.37 16.60 4.03
C LEU A 83 4.64 15.26 4.12
N HIS A 84 5.24 14.18 3.60
CA HIS A 84 4.71 12.82 3.73
C HIS A 84 4.57 12.42 5.20
N GLU A 85 5.60 12.61 6.02
CA GLU A 85 5.55 12.27 7.44
C GLU A 85 4.48 13.07 8.20
N LYS A 86 4.35 14.38 7.90
CA LYS A 86 3.27 15.22 8.45
C LYS A 86 1.90 14.59 8.17
N TRP A 87 1.60 14.30 6.91
CA TRP A 87 0.29 13.79 6.50
C TRP A 87 0.07 12.34 6.92
N LYS A 88 1.07 11.49 6.90
CA LYS A 88 1.02 10.14 7.43
C LYS A 88 0.51 10.13 8.88
N ASN A 89 1.10 10.99 9.73
CA ASN A 89 0.69 11.10 11.12
C ASN A 89 -0.75 11.64 11.29
N ILE A 90 -1.22 12.55 10.42
CA ILE A 90 -2.60 13.03 10.42
C ILE A 90 -3.56 11.90 10.04
N CYS A 91 -3.26 11.13 8.98
CA CYS A 91 -4.08 10.03 8.51
C CYS A 91 -4.16 8.88 9.54
N ILE A 92 -3.04 8.53 10.19
CA ILE A 92 -3.02 7.54 11.27
C ILE A 92 -3.93 7.98 12.41
N ARG A 93 -3.79 9.23 12.88
CA ARG A 93 -4.66 9.77 13.94
C ARG A 93 -6.13 9.78 13.55
N GLN A 94 -6.47 10.03 12.30
CA GLN A 94 -7.85 9.94 11.83
C GLN A 94 -8.36 8.49 11.87
N LEU A 95 -7.60 7.55 11.35
CA LEU A 95 -8.01 6.12 11.28
C LEU A 95 -8.11 5.46 12.65
N THR A 96 -7.40 5.95 13.66
CA THR A 96 -7.47 5.45 15.03
C THR A 96 -8.68 5.97 15.83
N LYS A 97 -9.39 7.01 15.35
CA LYS A 97 -10.63 7.49 15.99
C LYS A 97 -11.71 6.41 15.97
N ASP A 98 -12.58 6.40 16.97
CA ASP A 98 -13.73 5.49 17.02
C ASP A 98 -14.65 5.66 15.82
N LYS A 99 -14.94 6.91 15.44
CA LYS A 99 -15.75 7.26 14.28
C LYS A 99 -14.92 7.99 13.23
N VAL A 100 -14.83 7.41 12.05
CA VAL A 100 -14.18 8.01 10.88
C VAL A 100 -15.24 8.43 9.88
N THR A 101 -15.29 9.73 9.55
CA THR A 101 -16.25 10.28 8.60
C THR A 101 -15.66 10.33 7.19
N MET A 102 -16.50 10.08 6.17
CA MET A 102 -16.08 10.24 4.76
C MET A 102 -15.75 11.70 4.42
N ARG A 103 -16.40 12.66 5.11
CA ARG A 103 -16.10 14.09 4.90
C ARG A 103 -14.67 14.44 5.30
N GLU A 104 -14.20 13.97 6.47
CA GLU A 104 -12.83 14.19 6.94
C GLU A 104 -11.83 13.46 6.05
N PHE A 105 -12.13 12.22 5.67
CA PHE A 105 -11.31 11.43 4.76
C PHE A 105 -11.11 12.14 3.42
N ASN A 106 -12.19 12.56 2.76
CA ASN A 106 -12.12 13.28 1.49
C ASN A 106 -11.41 14.63 1.60
N LYS A 107 -11.60 15.34 2.74
CA LYS A 107 -10.88 16.58 3.01
C LYS A 107 -9.37 16.34 3.07
N ASN A 108 -8.94 15.31 3.80
CA ASN A 108 -7.51 14.98 3.93
C ASN A 108 -6.89 14.65 2.57
N ILE A 109 -7.55 13.81 1.75
CA ILE A 109 -7.04 13.49 0.40
C ILE A 109 -6.84 14.75 -0.43
N ARG A 110 -7.85 15.65 -0.47
CA ARG A 110 -7.73 16.90 -1.23
C ARG A 110 -6.62 17.79 -0.69
N SER A 111 -6.45 17.86 0.63
CA SER A 111 -5.38 18.66 1.23
C SER A 111 -4.00 18.05 0.98
N ILE A 112 -3.85 16.71 1.00
CA ILE A 112 -2.61 16.02 0.62
C ILE A 112 -2.24 16.42 -0.81
N VAL A 113 -3.11 16.19 -1.77
CA VAL A 113 -2.82 16.49 -3.18
C VAL A 113 -2.46 17.96 -3.35
N LYS A 114 -3.24 18.87 -2.76
CA LYS A 114 -2.99 20.31 -2.85
C LYS A 114 -1.62 20.70 -2.31
N GLU A 115 -1.25 20.23 -1.10
CA GLU A 115 0.03 20.60 -0.50
C GLU A 115 1.22 19.98 -1.24
N PHE A 116 1.07 18.80 -1.85
CA PHE A 116 2.11 18.22 -2.71
C PHE A 116 2.24 18.97 -4.05
N ASP A 117 1.14 19.49 -4.60
CA ASP A 117 1.16 20.34 -5.80
C ASP A 117 1.85 21.72 -5.54
N GLU A 118 1.88 22.17 -4.29
CA GLU A 118 2.53 23.42 -3.87
C GLU A 118 4.04 23.27 -3.62
N ILE A 119 4.59 22.04 -3.66
CA ILE A 119 6.04 21.82 -3.51
C ILE A 119 6.77 22.40 -4.73
N GLU A 120 7.83 23.19 -4.46
CA GLU A 120 8.68 23.69 -5.53
C GLU A 120 9.47 22.54 -6.18
N LEU A 121 9.31 22.38 -7.48
CA LEU A 121 9.96 21.36 -8.27
C LEU A 121 11.02 21.95 -9.22
N LEU A 122 12.02 21.14 -9.53
CA LEU A 122 13.00 21.42 -10.58
C LEU A 122 12.33 21.25 -11.95
N ASP A 123 12.58 22.17 -12.87
CA ASP A 123 12.12 22.06 -14.27
C ASP A 123 13.04 21.14 -15.09
N ILE A 124 13.02 19.86 -14.75
CA ILE A 124 13.80 18.80 -15.43
C ILE A 124 12.90 17.64 -15.80
N LYS A 125 13.31 16.85 -16.78
CA LYS A 125 12.62 15.60 -17.17
C LYS A 125 13.49 14.41 -16.81
N LYS A 126 12.91 13.46 -16.11
CA LYS A 126 13.54 12.17 -15.78
C LYS A 126 12.85 11.04 -16.55
N PRO A 127 13.58 9.97 -16.89
CA PRO A 127 12.96 8.78 -17.45
C PRO A 127 11.98 8.17 -16.43
N ARG A 128 10.81 7.74 -16.92
CA ARG A 128 9.79 7.11 -16.09
C ARG A 128 9.89 5.60 -16.21
N VAL A 129 10.09 4.92 -15.10
CA VAL A 129 10.28 3.46 -15.03
C VAL A 129 9.10 2.81 -14.32
N GLY A 130 8.35 1.97 -15.04
CA GLY A 130 7.23 1.21 -14.49
C GLY A 130 7.71 0.03 -13.65
N ILE A 131 7.26 -0.05 -12.38
CA ILE A 131 7.53 -1.18 -11.50
C ILE A 131 6.34 -2.13 -11.56
N VAL A 132 6.59 -3.33 -12.08
CA VAL A 132 5.60 -4.40 -12.21
C VAL A 132 6.10 -5.67 -11.56
N GLY A 133 5.21 -6.60 -11.24
CA GLY A 133 5.58 -7.88 -10.65
C GLY A 133 4.55 -8.42 -9.67
N GLU A 134 4.98 -9.38 -8.87
CA GLU A 134 4.15 -9.99 -7.83
C GLU A 134 3.78 -8.96 -6.75
N ILE A 135 2.54 -8.97 -6.30
CA ILE A 135 1.97 -7.93 -5.46
C ILE A 135 2.72 -7.73 -4.14
N LEU A 136 3.07 -8.82 -3.43
CA LEU A 136 3.78 -8.74 -2.16
C LEU A 136 5.17 -8.14 -2.34
N VAL A 137 5.92 -8.65 -3.33
CA VAL A 137 7.28 -8.17 -3.62
C VAL A 137 7.26 -6.72 -4.08
N LYS A 138 6.32 -6.37 -4.95
CA LYS A 138 6.18 -5.01 -5.48
C LYS A 138 5.98 -3.95 -4.38
N PHE A 139 5.09 -4.22 -3.41
CA PHE A 139 4.73 -3.26 -2.36
C PHE A 139 5.57 -3.38 -1.08
N MET A 140 6.51 -4.32 -1.02
CA MET A 140 7.39 -4.51 0.15
C MET A 140 8.83 -4.09 -0.19
N PRO A 141 9.30 -2.89 0.21
CA PRO A 141 10.65 -2.40 -0.13
C PRO A 141 11.76 -3.38 0.24
N ALA A 142 11.68 -4.01 1.41
CA ALA A 142 12.67 -5.00 1.84
C ALA A 142 12.71 -6.26 0.95
N ALA A 143 11.60 -6.63 0.31
CA ALA A 143 11.52 -7.78 -0.58
C ALA A 143 11.99 -7.46 -2.02
N ASN A 144 11.95 -6.18 -2.42
CA ASN A 144 12.38 -5.73 -3.74
C ASN A 144 13.71 -4.95 -3.72
N ASN A 145 14.48 -5.06 -2.64
CA ASN A 145 15.77 -4.38 -2.48
C ASN A 145 15.68 -2.85 -2.60
N TYR A 146 14.59 -2.24 -2.10
CA TYR A 146 14.37 -0.78 -2.13
C TYR A 146 14.43 -0.22 -3.56
N LEU A 147 13.80 -0.91 -4.50
CA LEU A 147 13.88 -0.62 -5.93
C LEU A 147 13.50 0.83 -6.28
N VAL A 148 12.51 1.42 -5.61
CA VAL A 148 12.12 2.83 -5.83
C VAL A 148 13.27 3.76 -5.49
N ASP A 149 13.89 3.57 -4.33
CA ASP A 149 15.00 4.43 -3.89
C ASP A 149 16.21 4.28 -4.81
N LEU A 150 16.46 3.06 -5.31
CA LEU A 150 17.51 2.82 -6.30
C LEU A 150 17.23 3.56 -7.61
N LEU A 151 16.00 3.46 -8.15
CA LEU A 151 15.62 4.15 -9.38
C LEU A 151 15.74 5.67 -9.26
N GLU A 152 15.34 6.23 -8.13
CA GLU A 152 15.46 7.66 -7.88
C GLU A 152 16.93 8.10 -7.75
N ALA A 153 17.77 7.30 -7.10
CA ALA A 153 19.22 7.54 -7.00
C ALA A 153 19.89 7.51 -8.37
N GLU A 154 19.45 6.64 -9.28
CA GLU A 154 19.89 6.58 -10.67
C GLU A 154 19.26 7.66 -11.57
N GLY A 155 18.46 8.56 -11.00
CA GLY A 155 17.90 9.70 -11.71
C GLY A 155 16.60 9.44 -12.47
N ALA A 156 15.87 8.37 -12.15
CA ALA A 156 14.58 8.03 -12.74
C ALA A 156 13.39 8.42 -11.84
N GLU A 157 12.20 8.49 -12.45
CA GLU A 157 10.91 8.55 -11.75
C GLU A 157 10.31 7.15 -11.69
N ALA A 158 10.06 6.62 -10.49
CA ALA A 158 9.40 5.35 -10.32
C ALA A 158 7.87 5.49 -10.51
N VAL A 159 7.28 4.60 -11.31
CA VAL A 159 5.83 4.54 -11.55
C VAL A 159 5.31 3.18 -11.13
N MET A 160 4.45 3.16 -10.12
CA MET A 160 3.89 1.93 -9.58
C MET A 160 2.36 1.96 -9.66
N PRO A 161 1.71 0.91 -10.21
CA PRO A 161 0.26 0.77 -10.17
C PRO A 161 -0.23 0.70 -8.73
N ASP A 162 -1.37 1.34 -8.43
CA ASP A 162 -1.96 1.38 -7.11
C ASP A 162 -2.51 0.02 -6.65
N LEU A 163 -2.67 -0.14 -5.33
CA LEU A 163 -3.19 -1.36 -4.72
C LEU A 163 -4.71 -1.44 -4.83
N MET A 164 -5.40 -0.29 -4.73
CA MET A 164 -6.86 -0.24 -4.85
C MET A 164 -7.33 -0.67 -6.23
N GLY A 165 -6.67 -0.19 -7.30
CA GLY A 165 -6.97 -0.61 -8.66
C GLY A 165 -6.78 -2.11 -8.86
N PHE A 166 -5.73 -2.69 -8.27
CA PHE A 166 -5.54 -4.14 -8.27
C PHE A 166 -6.66 -4.88 -7.54
N LEU A 167 -7.10 -4.42 -6.37
CA LEU A 167 -8.20 -5.04 -5.62
C LEU A 167 -9.52 -4.97 -6.40
N LEU A 168 -9.82 -3.82 -7.03
CA LEU A 168 -11.01 -3.66 -7.88
C LEU A 168 -10.96 -4.59 -9.09
N TYR A 169 -9.82 -4.69 -9.77
CA TYR A 169 -9.61 -5.63 -10.87
C TYR A 169 -9.86 -7.08 -10.44
N CYS A 170 -9.35 -7.48 -9.28
CA CYS A 170 -9.60 -8.83 -8.74
C CYS A 170 -11.08 -9.07 -8.44
N ALA A 171 -11.79 -8.08 -7.91
CA ALA A 171 -13.21 -8.17 -7.61
C ALA A 171 -14.06 -8.30 -8.89
N GLU A 172 -13.72 -7.53 -9.92
CA GLU A 172 -14.40 -7.59 -11.22
C GLU A 172 -14.19 -8.94 -11.92
N ASN A 173 -12.95 -9.43 -11.98
CA ASN A 173 -12.65 -10.74 -12.56
C ASN A 173 -13.30 -11.91 -11.81
N ALA A 174 -13.56 -11.77 -10.52
CA ALA A 174 -14.30 -12.80 -9.78
C ALA A 174 -15.77 -12.91 -10.21
N ASN A 175 -16.37 -11.84 -10.72
CA ASN A 175 -17.72 -11.82 -11.25
C ASN A 175 -17.80 -12.45 -12.66
N PHE A 176 -16.81 -12.17 -13.51
CA PHE A 176 -16.75 -12.73 -14.89
C PHE A 176 -16.58 -14.25 -14.94
N LYS A 177 -16.10 -14.88 -13.89
CA LYS A 177 -15.91 -16.35 -13.83
C LYS A 177 -17.13 -17.12 -13.32
N LYS A 178 -18.25 -16.45 -13.06
CA LYS A 178 -19.50 -17.06 -12.59
C LYS A 178 -20.51 -17.31 -13.72
N ASP A 179 -20.24 -16.80 -14.92
CA ASP A 179 -20.97 -17.05 -16.18
C ASP A 179 -20.17 -18.05 -17.04
#